data_75bfd6dfa844e7cdf6295d4b26ae0445
#
_entry.id   75bfd6dfa844e7cdf6295d4b26ae0445
#
_cell.length_a   1.000
_cell.length_b   1.000
_cell.length_c   1.000
_cell.angle_alpha   90.00
_cell.angle_beta   90.00
_cell.angle_gamma   90.00
#
_symmetry.space_group_name_H-M   'P 1'
#
loop_
_entity.id
_entity.type
_entity.pdbx_description
1 polymer ?
#
loop_
_entity_poly.entity_id
_entity_poly.type
_entity_poly.pdbx_seq_one_letter_code
_entity_poly.pdbx_strand_id
1 'polypeptide(L)'
;PEEEKVTLVVLLGEPPRIVATGEYVRVKGEDTAEVAFLVDDAFQGKGLGTLLLERLALIAAKRGVRRFQAFVLAENKQMLSVFMESGFRVRAHREGGEVEVEFEILMEEETARRFEWREKVSTIASLHPFFFPRGVAVVGASRDPESIGYRVLENLIFGRFQGPVFPVNEAIGREGGTVGPLLAYP
;
A
#
# COMPACT_ATOMS: atom_id res chain seq x y z
N PRO A 1 -22.71 6.33 25.37
CA PRO A 1 -22.31 5.29 24.45
C PRO A 1 -21.81 5.98 23.19
N GLU A 2 -20.48 6.03 23.07
CA GLU A 2 -19.80 6.61 21.92
C GLU A 2 -20.17 5.83 20.68
N GLU A 3 -20.44 6.53 19.58
CA GLU A 3 -20.58 5.92 18.27
C GLU A 3 -19.23 5.30 17.92
N GLU A 4 -19.20 4.00 17.67
CA GLU A 4 -17.98 3.32 17.28
C GLU A 4 -17.64 3.70 15.84
N LYS A 5 -16.67 4.61 15.70
CA LYS A 5 -16.17 5.09 14.41
C LYS A 5 -14.73 4.66 14.22
N VAL A 6 -14.39 4.21 13.01
CA VAL A 6 -13.01 3.95 12.57
C VAL A 6 -12.77 4.66 11.26
N THR A 7 -11.68 5.42 11.20
CA THR A 7 -11.24 6.09 9.98
C THR A 7 -9.83 5.64 9.63
N LEU A 8 -9.61 5.21 8.40
CA LEU A 8 -8.31 4.94 7.81
C LEU A 8 -7.96 6.04 6.83
N VAL A 9 -6.69 6.41 6.77
CA VAL A 9 -6.16 7.40 5.83
C VAL A 9 -4.99 6.83 5.06
N VAL A 10 -4.89 7.20 3.78
CA VAL A 10 -3.71 6.92 2.95
C VAL A 10 -2.93 8.21 2.80
N LEU A 11 -1.67 8.17 3.20
CA LEU A 11 -0.74 9.30 3.12
C LEU A 11 0.27 9.07 2.01
N LEU A 12 0.62 10.14 1.29
CA LEU A 12 1.62 10.09 0.23
C LEU A 12 2.42 11.40 0.17
N GLY A 13 3.71 11.29 -0.16
CA GLY A 13 4.63 12.41 -0.41
C GLY A 13 5.36 12.94 0.81
N GLU A 14 6.29 13.89 0.58
CA GLU A 14 7.02 14.63 1.59
C GLU A 14 6.89 16.13 1.27
N PRO A 15 6.15 16.91 2.10
CA PRO A 15 5.41 16.50 3.28
C PRO A 15 4.23 15.58 2.94
N PRO A 16 3.82 14.69 3.88
CA PRO A 16 2.74 13.75 3.62
C PRO A 16 1.40 14.46 3.47
N ARG A 17 0.62 14.08 2.45
CA ARG A 17 -0.75 14.54 2.22
C ARG A 17 -1.72 13.35 2.21
N ILE A 18 -2.94 13.58 2.65
CA ILE A 18 -4.00 12.56 2.57
C ILE A 18 -4.46 12.47 1.12
N VAL A 19 -4.38 11.27 0.53
CA VAL A 19 -4.82 10.99 -0.84
C VAL A 19 -6.05 10.08 -0.90
N ALA A 20 -6.37 9.40 0.18
CA ALA A 20 -7.62 8.67 0.32
C ALA A 20 -8.01 8.51 1.78
N THR A 21 -9.30 8.38 2.05
CA THR A 21 -9.86 8.02 3.36
C THR A 21 -10.93 6.97 3.19
N GLY A 22 -11.07 6.12 4.19
CA GLY A 22 -12.22 5.22 4.33
C GLY A 22 -12.61 5.18 5.79
N GLU A 23 -13.91 5.15 6.07
CA GLU A 23 -14.40 5.09 7.42
C GLU A 23 -15.64 4.21 7.55
N TYR A 24 -15.85 3.69 8.75
CA TYR A 24 -17.15 3.15 9.11
C TYR A 24 -17.65 3.75 10.42
N VAL A 25 -18.97 3.84 10.54
CA VAL A 25 -19.69 4.19 11.74
C VAL A 25 -20.68 3.08 12.06
N ARG A 26 -20.57 2.49 13.23
CA ARG A 26 -21.46 1.41 13.66
C ARG A 26 -22.87 1.93 13.93
N VAL A 27 -23.89 1.27 13.39
CA VAL A 27 -25.28 1.56 13.70
C VAL A 27 -25.59 1.10 15.13
N LYS A 28 -26.14 1.99 15.92
CA LYS A 28 -26.38 1.75 17.35
C LYS A 28 -27.29 0.55 17.59
N GLY A 29 -26.78 -0.41 18.34
CA GLY A 29 -27.56 -1.62 18.70
C GLY A 29 -27.59 -2.71 17.64
N GLU A 30 -26.87 -2.54 16.52
CA GLU A 30 -26.83 -3.48 15.42
C GLU A 30 -25.43 -4.07 15.21
N ASP A 31 -25.38 -5.14 14.41
CA ASP A 31 -24.15 -5.70 13.88
C ASP A 31 -23.78 -5.13 12.50
N THR A 32 -24.38 -4.00 12.15
CA THR A 32 -24.23 -3.26 10.89
C THR A 32 -23.43 -1.98 11.11
N ALA A 33 -22.61 -1.59 10.13
CA ALA A 33 -21.95 -0.29 10.11
C ALA A 33 -22.09 0.36 8.73
N GLU A 34 -22.32 1.67 8.73
CA GLU A 34 -22.29 2.48 7.53
C GLU A 34 -20.85 2.77 7.15
N VAL A 35 -20.49 2.59 5.87
CA VAL A 35 -19.13 2.78 5.37
C VAL A 35 -19.10 3.83 4.26
N ALA A 36 -18.08 4.70 4.31
CA ALA A 36 -17.86 5.76 3.34
C ALA A 36 -16.39 5.85 2.92
N PHE A 37 -16.16 6.28 1.66
CA PHE A 37 -14.83 6.41 1.08
C PHE A 37 -14.69 7.72 0.32
N LEU A 38 -13.49 8.28 0.40
CA LEU A 38 -13.07 9.42 -0.42
C LEU A 38 -11.68 9.13 -0.99
N VAL A 39 -11.53 9.26 -2.30
CA VAL A 39 -10.24 9.08 -3.00
C VAL A 39 -10.01 10.29 -3.90
N ASP A 40 -8.86 10.93 -3.76
CA ASP A 40 -8.41 12.03 -4.64
C ASP A 40 -8.43 11.55 -6.10
N ASP A 41 -8.97 12.36 -7.00
CA ASP A 41 -9.19 12.02 -8.42
C ASP A 41 -7.90 11.52 -9.11
N ALA A 42 -6.75 12.11 -8.77
CA ALA A 42 -5.46 11.69 -9.32
C ALA A 42 -5.04 10.26 -8.90
N PHE A 43 -5.70 9.70 -7.90
CA PHE A 43 -5.40 8.38 -7.33
C PHE A 43 -6.52 7.36 -7.49
N GLN A 44 -7.62 7.75 -8.13
CA GLN A 44 -8.71 6.83 -8.48
C GLN A 44 -8.25 5.77 -9.48
N GLY A 45 -8.94 4.62 -9.49
CA GLY A 45 -8.60 3.49 -10.37
C GLY A 45 -7.31 2.73 -10.00
N LYS A 46 -6.63 3.10 -8.89
CA LYS A 46 -5.38 2.46 -8.43
C LYS A 46 -5.60 1.44 -7.30
N GLY A 47 -6.84 1.06 -7.04
CA GLY A 47 -7.18 0.05 -6.03
C GLY A 47 -7.23 0.55 -4.59
N LEU A 48 -7.08 1.87 -4.33
CA LEU A 48 -7.10 2.41 -2.97
C LEU A 48 -8.43 2.19 -2.27
N GLY A 49 -9.56 2.36 -2.98
CA GLY A 49 -10.89 2.09 -2.43
C GLY A 49 -11.06 0.64 -1.99
N THR A 50 -10.63 -0.31 -2.83
CA THR A 50 -10.66 -1.75 -2.51
C THR A 50 -9.79 -2.07 -1.29
N LEU A 51 -8.56 -1.52 -1.23
CA LEU A 51 -7.65 -1.72 -0.11
C LEU A 51 -8.25 -1.19 1.20
N LEU A 52 -8.83 0.01 1.18
CA LEU A 52 -9.47 0.61 2.35
C LEU A 52 -10.67 -0.21 2.80
N LEU A 53 -11.52 -0.68 1.87
CA LEU A 53 -12.66 -1.53 2.16
C LEU A 53 -12.23 -2.85 2.82
N GLU A 54 -11.24 -3.54 2.27
CA GLU A 54 -10.69 -4.77 2.82
C GLU A 54 -10.17 -4.57 4.26
N ARG A 55 -9.42 -3.49 4.49
CA ARG A 55 -8.86 -3.18 5.83
C ARG A 55 -9.93 -2.80 6.84
N LEU A 56 -10.91 -1.99 6.44
CA LEU A 56 -12.05 -1.66 7.30
C LEU A 56 -12.87 -2.89 7.66
N ALA A 57 -13.13 -3.78 6.70
CA ALA A 57 -13.86 -5.02 6.93
C ALA A 57 -13.15 -5.93 7.94
N LEU A 58 -11.81 -6.06 7.85
CA LEU A 58 -11.00 -6.80 8.82
C LEU A 58 -11.11 -6.24 10.24
N ILE A 59 -11.04 -4.91 10.38
CA ILE A 59 -11.14 -4.23 11.68
C ILE A 59 -12.55 -4.38 12.24
N ALA A 60 -13.58 -4.15 11.42
CA ALA A 60 -14.98 -4.21 11.78
C ALA A 60 -15.41 -5.62 12.22
N ALA A 61 -14.99 -6.65 11.47
CA ALA A 61 -15.28 -8.05 11.82
C ALA A 61 -14.69 -8.44 13.17
N LYS A 62 -13.46 -8.02 13.50
CA LYS A 62 -12.83 -8.23 14.82
C LYS A 62 -13.58 -7.55 15.96
N ARG A 63 -14.38 -6.52 15.64
CA ARG A 63 -15.20 -5.75 16.60
C ARG A 63 -16.67 -6.19 16.58
N GLY A 64 -17.00 -7.30 15.92
CA GLY A 64 -18.34 -7.90 15.91
C GLY A 64 -19.32 -7.24 14.94
N VAL A 65 -18.87 -6.40 14.01
CA VAL A 65 -19.67 -5.94 12.89
C VAL A 65 -19.74 -7.08 11.87
N ARG A 66 -20.92 -7.36 11.33
CA ARG A 66 -21.18 -8.44 10.38
C ARG A 66 -21.59 -7.95 9.01
N ARG A 67 -22.08 -6.72 8.91
CA ARG A 67 -22.57 -6.12 7.66
C ARG A 67 -22.06 -4.70 7.51
N PHE A 68 -21.75 -4.36 6.29
CA PHE A 68 -21.57 -2.96 5.88
C PHE A 68 -22.73 -2.52 5.01
N GLN A 69 -23.09 -1.27 5.15
CA GLN A 69 -24.08 -0.55 4.35
C GLN A 69 -23.42 0.70 3.80
N ALA A 70 -23.65 0.99 2.53
CA ALA A 70 -23.16 2.21 1.87
C ALA A 70 -24.25 2.81 0.99
N PHE A 71 -24.31 4.14 0.94
CA PHE A 71 -25.15 4.88 0.03
C PHE A 71 -24.29 5.54 -1.04
N VAL A 72 -24.56 5.23 -2.30
CA VAL A 72 -23.74 5.63 -3.43
C VAL A 72 -24.63 6.28 -4.50
N LEU A 73 -24.21 7.42 -5.02
CA LEU A 73 -24.87 8.01 -6.18
C LEU A 73 -24.83 7.01 -7.36
N ALA A 74 -25.95 6.80 -8.04
CA ALA A 74 -26.06 5.83 -9.13
C ALA A 74 -25.15 6.14 -10.33
N GLU A 75 -24.68 7.39 -10.44
CA GLU A 75 -23.70 7.83 -11.43
C GLU A 75 -22.25 7.50 -11.03
N ASN A 76 -21.98 7.27 -9.75
CA ASN A 76 -20.64 6.90 -9.25
C ASN A 76 -20.35 5.40 -9.52
N LYS A 77 -20.25 5.06 -10.79
CA LYS A 77 -20.01 3.69 -11.25
C LYS A 77 -18.70 3.11 -10.70
N GLN A 78 -17.72 3.97 -10.47
CA GLN A 78 -16.41 3.56 -9.97
C GLN A 78 -16.50 3.06 -8.53
N MET A 79 -17.24 3.74 -7.66
CA MET A 79 -17.44 3.28 -6.29
C MET A 79 -18.31 2.02 -6.25
N LEU A 80 -19.35 1.95 -7.08
CA LEU A 80 -20.17 0.74 -7.22
C LEU A 80 -19.32 -0.47 -7.66
N SER A 81 -18.39 -0.29 -8.61
CA SER A 81 -17.46 -1.34 -9.03
C SER A 81 -16.59 -1.84 -7.87
N VAL A 82 -16.07 -0.95 -7.00
CA VAL A 82 -15.30 -1.33 -5.81
C VAL A 82 -16.09 -2.29 -4.92
N PHE A 83 -17.38 -2.00 -4.67
CA PHE A 83 -18.22 -2.88 -3.86
C PHE A 83 -18.55 -4.20 -4.56
N MET A 84 -18.95 -4.15 -5.83
CA MET A 84 -19.35 -5.34 -6.58
C MET A 84 -18.19 -6.30 -6.84
N GLU A 85 -16.97 -5.77 -6.98
CA GLU A 85 -15.74 -6.55 -7.22
C GLU A 85 -14.97 -6.89 -5.94
N SER A 86 -15.47 -6.49 -4.77
CA SER A 86 -14.82 -6.69 -3.48
C SER A 86 -14.64 -8.16 -3.09
N GLY A 87 -15.46 -9.05 -3.66
CA GLY A 87 -15.52 -10.47 -3.32
C GLY A 87 -16.44 -10.78 -2.13
N PHE A 88 -17.10 -9.78 -1.55
CA PHE A 88 -18.17 -9.98 -0.57
C PHE A 88 -19.48 -10.35 -1.26
N ARG A 89 -20.43 -10.92 -0.50
CA ARG A 89 -21.81 -11.10 -0.97
C ARG A 89 -22.55 -9.78 -0.91
N VAL A 90 -22.72 -9.14 -2.06
CA VAL A 90 -23.29 -7.81 -2.20
C VAL A 90 -24.76 -7.91 -2.57
N ARG A 91 -25.60 -7.10 -1.90
CA ARG A 91 -26.97 -6.79 -2.30
C ARG A 91 -27.02 -5.31 -2.62
N ALA A 92 -27.61 -4.94 -3.73
CA ALA A 92 -27.78 -3.54 -4.12
C ALA A 92 -29.26 -3.26 -4.41
N HIS A 93 -29.78 -2.21 -3.82
CA HIS A 93 -31.10 -1.70 -4.04
C HIS A 93 -31.02 -0.28 -4.57
N ARG A 94 -31.69 0.01 -5.69
CA ARG A 94 -31.69 1.34 -6.30
C ARG A 94 -33.00 2.03 -5.99
N GLU A 95 -32.92 3.22 -5.39
CA GLU A 95 -34.04 4.08 -5.16
C GLU A 95 -33.72 5.50 -5.64
N GLY A 96 -34.50 6.00 -6.60
CA GLY A 96 -34.24 7.30 -7.19
C GLY A 96 -32.85 7.41 -7.85
N GLY A 97 -32.04 8.36 -7.39
CA GLY A 97 -30.68 8.64 -7.87
C GLY A 97 -29.59 7.95 -7.07
N GLU A 98 -29.93 7.17 -6.04
CA GLU A 98 -28.99 6.52 -5.14
C GLU A 98 -29.09 5.00 -5.24
N VAL A 99 -28.01 4.34 -4.85
CA VAL A 99 -27.90 2.89 -4.72
C VAL A 99 -27.47 2.61 -3.29
N GLU A 100 -28.34 1.95 -2.55
CA GLU A 100 -28.01 1.34 -1.27
C GLU A 100 -27.30 0.01 -1.54
N VAL A 101 -26.12 -0.14 -0.98
CA VAL A 101 -25.29 -1.34 -1.12
C VAL A 101 -25.10 -1.95 0.26
N GLU A 102 -25.61 -3.15 0.46
CA GLU A 102 -25.36 -3.96 1.65
C GLU A 102 -24.44 -5.13 1.32
N PHE A 103 -23.50 -5.43 2.18
CA PHE A 103 -22.66 -6.60 2.03
C PHE A 103 -22.24 -7.21 3.38
N GLU A 104 -22.21 -8.54 3.39
CA GLU A 104 -21.81 -9.30 4.54
C GLU A 104 -20.29 -9.35 4.61
N ILE A 105 -19.72 -8.86 5.72
CA ILE A 105 -18.28 -8.90 5.99
C ILE A 105 -17.88 -10.15 6.80
N LEU A 106 -18.73 -11.19 6.73
CA LEU A 106 -18.39 -12.48 7.29
C LEU A 106 -17.13 -12.99 6.57
N MET A 107 -16.07 -13.10 7.33
CA MET A 107 -14.80 -13.64 6.84
C MET A 107 -14.93 -15.14 6.66
N GLU A 108 -15.52 -15.59 5.54
CA GLU A 108 -15.31 -16.95 5.10
C GLU A 108 -13.79 -17.18 4.98
N GLU A 109 -13.30 -18.36 5.35
CA GLU A 109 -11.85 -18.66 5.31
C GLU A 109 -11.22 -18.33 3.96
N GLU A 110 -11.97 -18.45 2.88
CA GLU A 110 -11.52 -18.16 1.53
C GLU A 110 -11.29 -16.65 1.30
N THR A 111 -12.17 -15.79 1.81
CA THR A 111 -12.04 -14.34 1.73
C THR A 111 -10.87 -13.84 2.57
N ALA A 112 -10.71 -14.39 3.79
CA ALA A 112 -9.56 -14.10 4.65
C ALA A 112 -8.25 -14.52 3.98
N ARG A 113 -8.20 -15.72 3.37
CA ARG A 113 -7.02 -16.20 2.62
C ARG A 113 -6.70 -15.33 1.40
N ARG A 114 -7.68 -14.80 0.69
CA ARG A 114 -7.47 -13.86 -0.43
C ARG A 114 -6.82 -12.56 0.03
N PHE A 115 -7.26 -12.01 1.16
CA PHE A 115 -6.68 -10.79 1.71
C PHE A 115 -5.25 -11.01 2.21
N GLU A 116 -5.00 -12.11 2.94
CA GLU A 116 -3.66 -12.49 3.37
C GLU A 116 -2.73 -12.75 2.17
N TRP A 117 -3.23 -13.38 1.10
CA TRP A 117 -2.44 -13.63 -0.10
C TRP A 117 -2.05 -12.32 -0.79
N ARG A 118 -2.97 -11.37 -0.96
CA ARG A 118 -2.67 -10.05 -1.53
C ARG A 118 -1.64 -9.31 -0.69
N GLU A 119 -1.74 -9.35 0.62
CA GLU A 119 -0.77 -8.74 1.53
C GLU A 119 0.61 -9.39 1.37
N LYS A 120 0.69 -10.71 1.34
CA LYS A 120 1.94 -11.45 1.09
C LYS A 120 2.55 -11.12 -0.27
N VAL A 121 1.75 -11.10 -1.33
CA VAL A 121 2.22 -10.77 -2.69
C VAL A 121 2.74 -9.32 -2.74
N SER A 122 2.04 -8.37 -2.13
CA SER A 122 2.48 -6.97 -2.05
C SER A 122 3.79 -6.84 -1.25
N THR A 123 3.91 -7.56 -0.14
CA THR A 123 5.13 -7.58 0.68
C THR A 123 6.30 -8.21 -0.09
N ILE A 124 6.07 -9.34 -0.76
CA ILE A 124 7.09 -9.99 -1.61
C ILE A 124 7.52 -9.07 -2.74
N ALA A 125 6.57 -8.40 -3.40
CA ALA A 125 6.88 -7.45 -4.49
C ALA A 125 7.70 -6.26 -3.99
N SER A 126 7.45 -5.76 -2.78
CA SER A 126 8.21 -4.66 -2.17
C SER A 126 9.61 -5.08 -1.74
N LEU A 127 9.80 -6.34 -1.36
CA LEU A 127 11.10 -6.92 -0.98
C LEU A 127 11.93 -7.42 -2.18
N HIS A 128 11.29 -7.66 -3.32
CA HIS A 128 11.97 -8.17 -4.52
C HIS A 128 13.18 -7.32 -4.93
N PRO A 129 13.14 -5.98 -4.98
CA PRO A 129 14.30 -5.16 -5.31
C PRO A 129 15.45 -5.27 -4.30
N PHE A 130 15.16 -5.69 -3.08
CA PHE A 130 16.16 -5.90 -2.04
C PHE A 130 16.95 -7.20 -2.25
N PHE A 131 16.26 -8.27 -2.63
CA PHE A 131 16.89 -9.56 -2.90
C PHE A 131 17.43 -9.70 -4.33
N PHE A 132 16.81 -9.00 -5.28
CA PHE A 132 17.17 -9.01 -6.70
C PHE A 132 17.35 -7.58 -7.22
N PRO A 133 18.33 -6.82 -6.68
CA PRO A 133 18.53 -5.44 -7.10
C PRO A 133 19.00 -5.37 -8.55
N ARG A 134 18.45 -4.42 -9.29
CA ARG A 134 18.88 -4.14 -10.66
C ARG A 134 20.15 -3.27 -10.71
N GLY A 135 20.48 -2.59 -9.63
CA GLY A 135 21.65 -1.78 -9.41
C GLY A 135 21.85 -1.50 -7.93
N VAL A 136 23.07 -1.20 -7.50
CA VAL A 136 23.41 -0.95 -6.10
C VAL A 136 24.20 0.35 -5.97
N ALA A 137 23.76 1.25 -5.09
CA ALA A 137 24.53 2.41 -4.69
C ALA A 137 25.20 2.14 -3.34
N VAL A 138 26.52 2.33 -3.26
CA VAL A 138 27.29 2.18 -2.02
C VAL A 138 27.61 3.57 -1.48
N VAL A 139 26.80 4.04 -0.53
CA VAL A 139 26.99 5.34 0.12
C VAL A 139 28.11 5.24 1.16
N GLY A 140 29.04 6.21 1.12
CA GLY A 140 30.26 6.15 1.93
C GLY A 140 31.35 5.26 1.33
N ALA A 141 31.29 4.98 0.03
CA ALA A 141 32.37 4.31 -0.70
C ALA A 141 33.69 5.09 -0.50
N SER A 142 34.78 4.38 -0.28
CA SER A 142 36.08 4.97 0.08
C SER A 142 37.21 4.31 -0.71
N ARG A 143 38.35 5.01 -0.85
CA ARG A 143 39.58 4.45 -1.40
C ARG A 143 40.38 3.66 -0.36
N ASP A 144 40.04 3.81 0.91
CA ASP A 144 40.70 3.10 2.02
C ASP A 144 40.21 1.66 2.11
N PRO A 145 41.09 0.66 1.91
CA PRO A 145 40.73 -0.76 1.96
C PRO A 145 40.18 -1.23 3.32
N GLU A 146 40.51 -0.52 4.39
CA GLU A 146 40.04 -0.87 5.74
C GLU A 146 38.63 -0.35 6.01
N SER A 147 38.12 0.54 5.17
CA SER A 147 36.76 1.09 5.32
C SER A 147 35.70 0.08 4.95
N ILE A 148 34.53 0.16 5.63
CA ILE A 148 33.35 -0.68 5.34
C ILE A 148 32.89 -0.44 3.90
N GLY A 149 32.85 0.82 3.44
CA GLY A 149 32.42 1.18 2.09
C GLY A 149 33.28 0.56 0.98
N TYR A 150 34.60 0.49 1.18
CA TYR A 150 35.49 -0.20 0.26
C TYR A 150 35.22 -1.70 0.21
N ARG A 151 35.11 -2.35 1.37
CA ARG A 151 34.89 -3.81 1.48
C ARG A 151 33.54 -4.21 0.87
N VAL A 152 32.49 -3.40 1.07
CA VAL A 152 31.19 -3.65 0.44
C VAL A 152 31.31 -3.55 -1.08
N LEU A 153 31.97 -2.52 -1.59
CA LEU A 153 32.18 -2.33 -3.04
C LEU A 153 32.99 -3.49 -3.65
N GLU A 154 34.06 -3.87 -2.99
CA GLU A 154 34.93 -4.99 -3.37
C GLU A 154 34.13 -6.30 -3.45
N ASN A 155 33.32 -6.60 -2.43
CA ASN A 155 32.47 -7.78 -2.41
C ASN A 155 31.44 -7.81 -3.54
N LEU A 156 30.86 -6.67 -3.90
CA LEU A 156 29.94 -6.58 -5.04
C LEU A 156 30.63 -6.87 -6.39
N ILE A 157 31.85 -6.35 -6.55
CA ILE A 157 32.66 -6.54 -7.76
C ILE A 157 33.14 -8.00 -7.86
N PHE A 158 33.75 -8.55 -6.81
CA PHE A 158 34.23 -9.93 -6.79
C PHE A 158 33.11 -10.96 -6.76
N GLY A 159 31.97 -10.64 -6.13
CA GLY A 159 30.74 -11.43 -6.14
C GLY A 159 30.05 -11.45 -7.51
N ARG A 160 30.62 -10.76 -8.51
CA ARG A 160 30.10 -10.68 -9.87
C ARG A 160 28.64 -10.22 -9.91
N PHE A 161 28.31 -9.20 -9.15
CA PHE A 161 26.99 -8.59 -9.27
C PHE A 161 26.74 -8.15 -10.71
N GLN A 162 25.60 -8.57 -11.29
CA GLN A 162 25.32 -8.40 -12.71
C GLN A 162 24.72 -7.02 -13.07
N GLY A 163 24.46 -6.17 -12.11
CA GLY A 163 23.93 -4.84 -12.29
C GLY A 163 24.98 -3.73 -12.16
N PRO A 164 24.63 -2.47 -12.49
CA PRO A 164 25.49 -1.34 -12.23
C PRO A 164 25.71 -1.12 -10.73
N VAL A 165 26.95 -0.78 -10.37
CA VAL A 165 27.34 -0.43 -9.01
C VAL A 165 27.81 1.02 -9.00
N PHE A 166 27.21 1.83 -8.13
CA PHE A 166 27.43 3.28 -8.02
C PHE A 166 28.10 3.59 -6.69
N PRO A 167 29.44 3.81 -6.65
CA PRO A 167 30.10 4.33 -5.46
C PRO A 167 29.67 5.77 -5.21
N VAL A 168 29.15 6.07 -4.03
CA VAL A 168 28.73 7.42 -3.64
C VAL A 168 29.65 7.93 -2.54
N ASN A 169 30.36 9.02 -2.82
CA ASN A 169 31.21 9.74 -1.89
C ASN A 169 31.31 11.20 -2.32
N GLU A 170 30.84 12.13 -1.49
CA GLU A 170 30.75 13.54 -1.82
C GLU A 170 32.09 14.16 -2.23
N ALA A 171 33.17 13.88 -1.50
CA ALA A 171 34.48 14.43 -1.78
C ALA A 171 35.06 13.89 -3.10
N ILE A 172 35.07 12.57 -3.26
CA ILE A 172 35.66 11.89 -4.42
C ILE A 172 34.81 12.15 -5.68
N GLY A 173 33.48 12.15 -5.54
CA GLY A 173 32.55 12.36 -6.67
C GLY A 173 32.62 13.78 -7.23
N ARG A 174 32.71 14.79 -6.36
CA ARG A 174 32.89 16.20 -6.81
C ARG A 174 34.18 16.43 -7.57
N GLU A 175 35.23 15.67 -7.28
CA GLU A 175 36.50 15.72 -8.00
C GLU A 175 36.50 14.89 -9.29
N GLY A 176 35.40 14.21 -9.61
CA GLY A 176 35.36 13.26 -10.73
C GLY A 176 36.28 12.05 -10.54
N GLY A 177 36.54 11.69 -9.29
CA GLY A 177 37.45 10.61 -8.95
C GLY A 177 36.81 9.23 -8.99
N THR A 178 37.65 8.19 -8.77
CA THR A 178 37.21 6.79 -8.77
C THR A 178 37.41 6.12 -7.42
N VAL A 179 36.62 5.11 -7.15
CA VAL A 179 36.84 4.15 -6.06
C VAL A 179 36.97 2.76 -6.69
N GLY A 180 38.18 2.18 -6.58
CA GLY A 180 38.52 1.02 -7.40
C GLY A 180 38.39 1.32 -8.90
N PRO A 181 37.76 0.45 -9.70
CA PRO A 181 37.57 0.64 -11.15
C PRO A 181 36.36 1.52 -11.49
N LEU A 182 35.58 1.97 -10.52
CA LEU A 182 34.30 2.65 -10.76
C LEU A 182 34.39 4.15 -10.49
N LEU A 183 33.72 4.95 -11.34
CA LEU A 183 33.56 6.39 -11.13
C LEU A 183 32.69 6.64 -9.90
N ALA A 184 33.15 7.53 -9.01
CA ALA A 184 32.37 7.92 -7.84
C ALA A 184 31.39 9.05 -8.17
N TYR A 185 30.26 9.03 -7.49
CA TYR A 185 29.20 10.02 -7.55
C TYR A 185 29.19 10.87 -6.27
N PRO A 186 28.85 12.17 -6.36
CA PRO A 186 28.74 13.05 -5.20
C PRO A 186 27.51 12.73 -4.32
#